data_d4644c8d10a5e9e1b4f6e608b549e089
#
_entry.id   d4644c8d10a5e9e1b4f6e608b549e089
#
_cell.length_a   1.000
_cell.length_b   1.000
_cell.length_c   1.000
_cell.angle_alpha   90.00
_cell.angle_beta   90.00
_cell.angle_gamma   90.00
#
_symmetry.space_group_name_H-M   'P 1'
#
loop_
_entity.id
_entity.type
_entity.pdbx_description
1 polymer ?
#
loop_
_entity_poly.entity_id
_entity_poly.type
_entity_poly.pdbx_seq_one_letter_code
_entity_poly.pdbx_strand_id
1 'polypeptide(L)'
;EITLEPTKQMVAELQMPMSETEKTAIEDKFLSEGVEMTLLKGVAGNQAVGTAWRHFDGEKFVHKVEATDLTELEKGFFYEGWLVSKDGFFSTGRMSVSEGKGMLYYTADEDQSEFTGAVITLEAEDGNEEPDKHILEGSF
;
A
#
# COMPACT_ATOMS: atom_id res chain seq x y z
N GLU A 1 -17.30 -2.83 -12.39
CA GLU A 1 -15.85 -2.71 -12.47
C GLU A 1 -15.42 -1.28 -12.22
N ILE A 2 -14.35 -1.11 -11.49
CA ILE A 2 -13.88 0.20 -11.08
C ILE A 2 -12.64 0.57 -11.88
N THR A 3 -12.70 1.74 -12.52
CA THR A 3 -11.57 2.27 -13.28
C THR A 3 -10.87 3.34 -12.42
N LEU A 4 -9.56 3.27 -12.32
CA LEU A 4 -8.77 4.25 -11.61
C LEU A 4 -8.57 5.51 -12.45
N GLU A 5 -8.69 6.67 -11.80
CA GLU A 5 -8.43 7.98 -12.39
C GLU A 5 -7.59 8.79 -11.42
N PRO A 6 -6.42 9.30 -11.78
CA PRO A 6 -5.69 9.07 -13.05
C PRO A 6 -5.15 7.65 -13.15
N THR A 7 -4.42 7.35 -14.20
CA THR A 7 -3.87 6.01 -14.40
C THR A 7 -2.95 5.59 -13.26
N LYS A 8 -2.86 4.27 -13.03
CA LYS A 8 -1.99 3.67 -12.04
C LYS A 8 -0.55 4.17 -12.17
N GLN A 9 -0.02 4.17 -13.38
CA GLN A 9 1.35 4.61 -13.64
C GLN A 9 1.53 6.08 -13.30
N MET A 10 0.56 6.90 -13.67
CA MET A 10 0.57 8.32 -13.38
C MET A 10 0.59 8.60 -11.89
N VAL A 11 -0.24 7.89 -11.12
CA VAL A 11 -0.27 8.03 -9.66
C VAL A 11 1.10 7.67 -9.08
N ALA A 12 1.68 6.55 -9.52
CA ALA A 12 2.98 6.10 -9.00
C ALA A 12 4.10 7.08 -9.34
N GLU A 13 4.08 7.67 -10.53
CA GLU A 13 5.11 8.62 -10.96
C GLU A 13 4.99 9.97 -10.27
N LEU A 14 3.79 10.42 -9.98
CA LEU A 14 3.56 11.71 -9.35
C LEU A 14 3.77 11.70 -7.85
N GLN A 15 3.77 10.54 -7.24
CA GLN A 15 4.01 10.45 -5.81
C GLN A 15 5.45 10.75 -5.47
N MET A 16 5.64 11.78 -4.66
CA MET A 16 6.96 12.11 -4.14
C MET A 16 7.34 11.07 -3.08
N PRO A 17 8.59 10.62 -3.06
CA PRO A 17 9.05 9.77 -1.97
C PRO A 17 8.84 10.48 -0.63
N MET A 18 8.29 9.76 0.34
CA MET A 18 8.09 10.31 1.67
C MET A 18 9.44 10.50 2.35
N SER A 19 9.64 11.64 2.99
CA SER A 19 10.88 11.93 3.70
C SER A 19 11.01 11.06 4.94
N GLU A 20 12.23 10.91 5.44
CA GLU A 20 12.47 10.17 6.68
C GLU A 20 11.78 10.85 7.87
N THR A 21 11.70 12.18 7.86
CA THR A 21 10.98 12.92 8.90
C THR A 21 9.50 12.57 8.91
N GLU A 22 8.88 12.48 7.73
CA GLU A 22 7.47 12.12 7.62
C GLU A 22 7.23 10.67 8.07
N LYS A 23 8.12 9.75 7.68
CA LYS A 23 8.01 8.34 8.09
C LYS A 23 8.13 8.21 9.60
N THR A 24 9.06 8.93 10.21
CA THR A 24 9.24 8.93 11.66
C THR A 24 8.00 9.48 12.37
N ALA A 25 7.40 10.52 11.82
CA ALA A 25 6.17 11.10 12.38
C ALA A 25 5.01 10.08 12.36
N ILE A 26 4.90 9.29 11.30
CA ILE A 26 3.90 8.23 11.21
C ILE A 26 4.15 7.16 12.27
N GLU A 27 5.39 6.69 12.39
CA GLU A 27 5.74 5.68 13.38
C GLU A 27 5.48 6.17 14.81
N ASP A 28 5.83 7.42 15.09
CA ASP A 28 5.58 8.01 16.41
C ASP A 28 4.08 8.10 16.70
N LYS A 29 3.28 8.44 15.72
CA LYS A 29 1.83 8.51 15.86
C LYS A 29 1.25 7.14 16.21
N PHE A 30 1.70 6.09 15.53
CA PHE A 30 1.27 4.72 15.85
C PHE A 30 1.60 4.34 17.28
N LEU A 31 2.79 4.70 17.75
CA LEU A 31 3.24 4.37 19.11
C LEU A 31 2.45 5.14 20.17
N SER A 32 2.14 6.42 19.92
CA SER A 32 1.56 7.31 20.93
C SER A 32 0.03 7.30 20.95
N GLU A 33 -0.61 7.06 19.82
CA GLU A 33 -2.06 7.20 19.67
C GLU A 33 -2.79 5.88 19.44
N GLY A 34 -2.04 4.82 19.20
CA GLY A 34 -2.62 3.53 18.89
C GLY A 34 -2.74 3.29 17.40
N VAL A 35 -3.09 2.08 17.04
CA VAL A 35 -3.09 1.68 15.64
C VAL A 35 -4.02 0.49 15.44
N GLU A 36 -4.72 0.47 14.32
CA GLU A 36 -5.37 -0.74 13.83
C GLU A 36 -4.37 -1.51 12.98
N MET A 37 -4.37 -2.82 13.11
CA MET A 37 -3.42 -3.68 12.42
C MET A 37 -4.14 -4.88 11.82
N THR A 38 -3.69 -5.31 10.65
CA THR A 38 -4.15 -6.57 10.06
C THR A 38 -2.98 -7.28 9.36
N LEU A 39 -3.10 -8.59 9.27
CA LEU A 39 -2.14 -9.40 8.54
C LEU A 39 -2.54 -9.46 7.07
N LEU A 40 -1.54 -9.41 6.19
CA LEU A 40 -1.71 -9.61 4.76
C LEU A 40 -1.17 -10.98 4.41
N LYS A 41 -1.96 -11.73 3.65
CA LYS A 41 -1.60 -13.09 3.26
C LYS A 41 -1.28 -13.15 1.78
N GLY A 42 -0.30 -14.00 1.44
CA GLY A 42 0.01 -14.29 0.06
C GLY A 42 -1.16 -14.97 -0.64
N VAL A 43 -1.43 -14.56 -1.86
CA VAL A 43 -2.50 -15.13 -2.68
C VAL A 43 -1.91 -15.85 -3.88
N ALA A 44 -2.71 -16.74 -4.49
CA ALA A 44 -2.30 -17.51 -5.67
C ALA A 44 -1.01 -18.33 -5.45
N GLY A 45 -0.83 -18.88 -4.25
CA GLY A 45 0.36 -19.68 -3.92
C GLY A 45 1.61 -18.86 -3.60
N ASN A 46 1.48 -17.54 -3.48
CA ASN A 46 2.59 -16.69 -3.15
C ASN A 46 3.01 -16.88 -1.70
N GLN A 47 4.32 -16.92 -1.45
CA GLN A 47 4.87 -17.13 -0.11
C GLN A 47 5.04 -15.84 0.69
N ALA A 48 4.84 -14.69 0.09
CA ALA A 48 4.97 -13.42 0.77
C ALA A 48 3.96 -13.29 1.91
N VAL A 49 4.34 -12.58 2.94
CA VAL A 49 3.46 -12.23 4.06
C VAL A 49 3.65 -10.76 4.38
N GLY A 50 2.67 -10.16 5.02
CA GLY A 50 2.78 -8.76 5.37
C GLY A 50 1.90 -8.36 6.53
N THR A 51 2.07 -7.11 6.95
CA THR A 51 1.26 -6.49 7.99
C THR A 51 0.92 -5.09 7.53
N ALA A 52 -0.31 -4.67 7.77
CA ALA A 52 -0.76 -3.32 7.47
C ALA A 52 -1.23 -2.66 8.75
N TRP A 53 -0.91 -1.38 8.90
CA TRP A 53 -1.29 -0.55 10.05
C TRP A 53 -2.01 0.68 9.54
N ARG A 54 -2.94 1.21 10.33
CA ARG A 54 -3.58 2.47 10.04
C ARG A 54 -4.07 3.17 11.30
N HIS A 55 -4.20 4.48 11.20
CA HIS A 55 -4.75 5.31 12.27
C HIS A 55 -5.28 6.61 11.68
N PHE A 56 -6.42 7.09 12.18
CA PHE A 56 -6.95 8.40 11.85
C PHE A 56 -7.10 9.19 13.15
N ASP A 57 -6.46 10.36 13.20
CA ASP A 57 -6.40 11.16 14.43
C ASP A 57 -7.46 12.26 14.48
N GLY A 58 -8.41 12.26 13.56
CA GLY A 58 -9.42 13.31 13.41
C GLY A 58 -9.08 14.33 12.33
N GLU A 59 -7.83 14.37 11.90
CA GLU A 59 -7.36 15.31 10.88
C GLU A 59 -6.55 14.60 9.80
N LYS A 60 -5.70 13.65 10.16
CA LYS A 60 -4.83 12.95 9.22
C LYS A 60 -4.96 11.45 9.36
N PHE A 61 -5.09 10.79 8.23
CA PHE A 61 -5.07 9.34 8.12
C PHE A 61 -3.65 8.90 7.78
N VAL A 62 -3.12 7.94 8.51
CA VAL A 62 -1.80 7.36 8.25
C VAL A 62 -1.93 5.86 8.07
N HIS A 63 -1.12 5.33 7.16
CA HIS A 63 -1.17 3.92 6.78
C HIS A 63 0.23 3.45 6.43
N LYS A 64 0.53 2.21 6.80
CA LYS A 64 1.82 1.60 6.54
C LYS A 64 1.64 0.14 6.20
N VAL A 65 2.43 -0.38 5.27
CA VAL A 65 2.52 -1.80 4.97
C VAL A 65 3.97 -2.24 5.05
N GLU A 66 4.21 -3.36 5.71
CA GLU A 66 5.49 -4.07 5.64
C GLU A 66 5.23 -5.44 5.05
N ALA A 67 6.10 -5.88 4.16
CA ALA A 67 6.01 -7.20 3.54
C ALA A 67 7.35 -7.89 3.60
N THR A 68 7.32 -9.22 3.67
CA THR A 68 8.53 -10.05 3.65
C THR A 68 8.32 -11.20 2.69
N ASP A 69 9.44 -11.84 2.31
CA ASP A 69 9.44 -12.96 1.37
C ASP A 69 8.82 -12.62 0.01
N LEU A 70 9.00 -11.36 -0.40
CA LEU A 70 8.61 -10.92 -1.74
C LEU A 70 9.58 -11.50 -2.77
N THR A 71 9.03 -11.87 -3.91
CA THR A 71 9.84 -12.29 -5.05
C THR A 71 10.66 -11.09 -5.55
N GLU A 72 11.92 -11.34 -5.91
CA GLU A 72 12.77 -10.30 -6.47
C GLU A 72 12.12 -9.69 -7.70
N LEU A 73 12.14 -8.36 -7.78
CA LEU A 73 11.56 -7.63 -8.90
C LEU A 73 12.45 -7.75 -10.14
N GLU A 74 11.84 -8.11 -11.26
CA GLU A 74 12.49 -8.04 -12.55
C GLU A 74 12.43 -6.60 -13.07
N LYS A 75 13.32 -6.29 -13.99
CA LYS A 75 13.36 -4.97 -14.62
C LYS A 75 12.01 -4.67 -15.29
N GLY A 76 11.48 -3.47 -15.04
CA GLY A 76 10.20 -3.05 -15.60
C GLY A 76 9.00 -3.42 -14.76
N PHE A 77 9.22 -3.93 -13.54
CA PHE A 77 8.14 -4.28 -12.61
C PHE A 77 8.30 -3.56 -11.29
N PHE A 78 7.19 -3.39 -10.58
CA PHE A 78 7.17 -2.80 -9.25
C PHE A 78 6.00 -3.36 -8.46
N TYR A 79 6.06 -3.23 -7.14
CA TYR A 79 4.93 -3.56 -6.27
C TYR A 79 4.19 -2.27 -5.93
N GLU A 80 2.86 -2.35 -5.95
CA GLU A 80 1.99 -1.21 -5.67
C GLU A 80 0.97 -1.57 -4.61
N GLY A 81 0.67 -0.60 -3.72
CA GLY A 81 -0.33 -0.78 -2.68
C GLY A 81 -1.66 -0.17 -3.08
N TRP A 82 -2.72 -0.74 -2.55
CA TRP A 82 -4.10 -0.32 -2.80
C TRP A 82 -4.90 -0.41 -1.52
N LEU A 83 -5.81 0.54 -1.35
CA LEU A 83 -6.86 0.44 -0.35
C LEU A 83 -8.17 0.23 -1.07
N VAL A 84 -9.00 -0.67 -0.55
CA VAL A 84 -10.19 -1.17 -1.24
C VAL A 84 -11.40 -1.09 -0.32
N SER A 85 -12.53 -0.62 -0.87
CA SER A 85 -13.83 -0.68 -0.20
C SER A 85 -14.82 -1.39 -1.13
N LYS A 86 -16.04 -1.59 -0.65
CA LYS A 86 -17.09 -2.17 -1.48
C LYS A 86 -17.46 -1.29 -2.68
N ASP A 87 -17.20 0.00 -2.58
CA ASP A 87 -17.60 0.98 -3.60
C ASP A 87 -16.44 1.46 -4.47
N GLY A 88 -15.20 1.09 -4.14
CA GLY A 88 -14.08 1.53 -4.94
C GLY A 88 -12.74 1.16 -4.36
N PHE A 89 -11.70 1.60 -5.05
CA PHE A 89 -10.33 1.39 -4.61
C PHE A 89 -9.44 2.53 -5.13
N PHE A 90 -8.30 2.70 -4.48
CA PHE A 90 -7.32 3.67 -4.96
C PHE A 90 -5.91 3.21 -4.62
N SER A 91 -4.93 3.73 -5.37
CA SER A 91 -3.52 3.42 -5.16
C SER A 91 -2.96 4.18 -3.97
N THR A 92 -2.18 3.48 -3.15
CA THR A 92 -1.40 4.11 -2.08
C THR A 92 0.05 4.32 -2.47
N GLY A 93 0.41 3.95 -3.71
CA GLY A 93 1.73 4.20 -4.27
C GLY A 93 2.61 2.99 -4.41
N ARG A 94 3.83 3.23 -4.84
CA ARG A 94 4.82 2.17 -5.00
C ARG A 94 5.43 1.78 -3.67
N MET A 95 5.66 0.50 -3.51
CA MET A 95 6.36 -0.05 -2.35
C MET A 95 7.86 0.00 -2.59
N SER A 96 8.61 0.43 -1.58
CA SER A 96 10.08 0.34 -1.61
C SER A 96 10.46 -1.09 -1.25
N VAL A 97 11.29 -1.72 -2.07
CA VAL A 97 11.65 -3.13 -1.87
C VAL A 97 13.17 -3.28 -1.85
N SER A 98 13.66 -4.06 -0.90
CA SER A 98 15.06 -4.42 -0.80
C SER A 98 15.18 -5.80 -0.18
N GLU A 99 15.88 -6.70 -0.85
CA GLU A 99 16.17 -8.05 -0.34
C GLU A 99 14.91 -8.81 0.12
N GLY A 100 13.86 -8.75 -0.71
CA GLY A 100 12.61 -9.45 -0.43
C GLY A 100 11.72 -8.79 0.63
N LYS A 101 12.11 -7.61 1.13
CA LYS A 101 11.33 -6.86 2.12
C LYS A 101 10.77 -5.61 1.49
N GLY A 102 9.51 -5.35 1.73
CA GLY A 102 8.83 -4.18 1.21
C GLY A 102 8.30 -3.28 2.31
N MET A 103 8.28 -1.98 2.01
CA MET A 103 7.79 -0.96 2.92
C MET A 103 7.00 0.08 2.13
N LEU A 104 5.84 0.45 2.64
CA LEU A 104 5.00 1.45 2.00
C LEU A 104 4.36 2.31 3.07
N TYR A 105 4.36 3.63 2.85
CA TYR A 105 3.69 4.60 3.71
C TYR A 105 2.72 5.44 2.89
N TYR A 106 1.59 5.75 3.48
CA TYR A 106 0.58 6.57 2.84
C TYR A 106 -0.10 7.47 3.87
N THR A 107 -0.38 8.71 3.49
CA THR A 107 -1.13 9.65 4.33
C THR A 107 -2.21 10.34 3.52
N ALA A 108 -3.27 10.73 4.18
CA ALA A 108 -4.34 11.52 3.59
C ALA A 108 -4.87 12.52 4.60
N ASP A 109 -5.44 13.61 4.11
CA ASP A 109 -6.05 14.63 4.96
C ASP A 109 -7.50 14.32 5.29
N GLU A 110 -8.01 13.20 4.79
CA GLU A 110 -9.36 12.74 5.04
C GLU A 110 -9.31 11.33 5.61
N ASP A 111 -10.35 10.98 6.37
CA ASP A 111 -10.49 9.63 6.91
C ASP A 111 -10.72 8.64 5.77
N GLN A 112 -9.85 7.63 5.66
CA GLN A 112 -9.96 6.57 4.67
C GLN A 112 -10.31 5.23 5.32
N SER A 113 -10.83 5.25 6.54
CA SER A 113 -11.09 4.04 7.31
C SER A 113 -12.16 3.14 6.70
N GLU A 114 -13.01 3.66 5.83
CA GLU A 114 -14.01 2.85 5.12
C GLU A 114 -13.37 1.89 4.11
N PHE A 115 -12.13 2.17 3.69
CA PHE A 115 -11.38 1.30 2.80
C PHE A 115 -10.67 0.23 3.65
N THR A 116 -11.41 -0.81 3.98
CA THR A 116 -10.93 -1.84 4.92
C THR A 116 -10.01 -2.87 4.28
N GLY A 117 -10.04 -3.00 2.97
CA GLY A 117 -9.17 -3.93 2.27
C GLY A 117 -7.82 -3.30 1.94
N ALA A 118 -6.75 -4.07 2.15
CA ALA A 118 -5.40 -3.65 1.77
C ALA A 118 -4.83 -4.72 0.85
N VAL A 119 -4.31 -4.30 -0.31
CA VAL A 119 -3.83 -5.21 -1.34
C VAL A 119 -2.47 -4.71 -1.84
N ILE A 120 -1.56 -5.64 -2.08
CA ILE A 120 -0.30 -5.37 -2.78
C ILE A 120 -0.33 -6.15 -4.08
N THR A 121 -0.03 -5.47 -5.19
CA THR A 121 0.00 -6.08 -6.52
C THR A 121 1.39 -5.97 -7.13
N LEU A 122 1.68 -6.90 -8.04
CA LEU A 122 2.85 -6.81 -8.92
C LEU A 122 2.40 -6.15 -10.21
N GLU A 123 3.07 -5.06 -10.58
CA GLU A 123 2.67 -4.23 -11.71
C GLU A 123 3.80 -4.16 -12.73
N ALA A 124 3.42 -4.13 -14.00
CA ALA A 124 4.36 -3.82 -15.08
C ALA A 124 4.30 -2.33 -15.39
N GLU A 125 5.43 -1.75 -15.79
CA GLU A 125 5.48 -0.34 -16.17
C GLU A 125 5.04 -0.17 -17.63
N ASP A 126 3.78 -0.48 -17.89
CA ASP A 126 3.20 -0.49 -19.24
C ASP A 126 2.07 0.52 -19.42
N GLY A 127 1.78 1.32 -18.39
CA GLY A 127 0.70 2.32 -18.43
C GLY A 127 -0.69 1.74 -18.21
N ASN A 128 -0.81 0.45 -17.95
CA ASN A 128 -2.10 -0.17 -17.66
C ASN A 128 -2.62 0.35 -16.32
N GLU A 129 -3.85 0.87 -16.32
CA GLU A 129 -4.46 1.48 -15.13
C GLU A 129 -5.00 0.47 -14.13
N GLU A 130 -5.26 -0.75 -14.56
CA GLU A 130 -5.88 -1.73 -13.70
C GLU A 130 -4.84 -2.44 -12.83
N PRO A 131 -5.21 -2.80 -11.58
CA PRO A 131 -4.33 -3.63 -10.77
C PRO A 131 -4.02 -4.94 -11.48
N ASP A 132 -2.75 -5.29 -11.53
CA ASP A 132 -2.34 -6.53 -12.18
C ASP A 132 -2.42 -7.71 -11.20
N LYS A 133 -1.34 -8.42 -11.01
CA LYS A 133 -1.34 -9.64 -10.22
C LYS A 133 -1.35 -9.34 -8.72
N HIS A 134 -2.37 -9.83 -8.01
CA HIS A 134 -2.44 -9.72 -6.56
C HIS A 134 -1.38 -10.61 -5.91
N ILE A 135 -0.65 -10.05 -4.98
CA ILE A 135 0.42 -10.73 -4.24
C ILE A 135 0.04 -10.92 -2.79
N LEU A 136 -0.47 -9.87 -2.14
CA LEU A 136 -0.89 -9.89 -0.74
C LEU A 136 -2.27 -9.28 -0.60
N GLU A 137 -3.09 -9.82 0.29
CA GLU A 137 -4.41 -9.28 0.60
C GLU A 137 -4.72 -9.44 2.08
N GLY A 138 -5.44 -8.47 2.63
CA GLY A 138 -5.95 -8.53 3.99
C GLY A 138 -7.04 -7.49 4.19
N SER A 139 -7.67 -7.54 5.35
CA SER A 139 -8.76 -6.63 5.66
C SER A 139 -8.69 -6.21 7.14
N PHE A 140 -8.81 -4.94 7.36
CA PHE A 140 -8.96 -4.39 8.71
C PHE A 140 -10.31 -4.74 9.31
#